data_8abdb25012ca1fd10dc02bc5945aa9e7
#
_entry.id   8abdb25012ca1fd10dc02bc5945aa9e7
#
_cell.length_a   1.000
_cell.length_b   1.000
_cell.length_c   1.000
_cell.angle_alpha   90.00
_cell.angle_beta   90.00
_cell.angle_gamma   90.00
#
_symmetry.space_group_name_H-M   'P 1'
#
loop_
_entity.id
_entity.type
_entity.pdbx_description
1 polymer ?
#
loop_
_entity_poly.entity_id
_entity_poly.type
_entity_poly.pdbx_seq_one_letter_code
_entity_poly.pdbx_strand_id
1 'polypeptide(L)'
;RSLASTEFTYNQATVSGTATFVGDEHAALAVLINRVANLIAQRTRRGAGNWAVVSPASLTVLQSATTSAFARTTEGTFEAPTNTKFVGTLNGAMRVFVDSYASDTTPVLVGYKGSSEADAAAFYCPYIPLMSSGVVLDPTTFEPVVSFMTRYGYIELTNTASSFGNAGDYVGEIAVQNLSFS
;
A
#
# COMPACT_ATOMS: atom_id res chain seq x y z
N ARG A 1 0.73 7.29 -1.81
CA ARG A 1 0.69 7.84 -0.43
C ARG A 1 0.22 9.30 -0.39
N SER A 2 0.58 10.12 -1.36
CA SER A 2 0.14 11.54 -1.42
C SER A 2 -1.37 11.75 -1.46
N LEU A 3 -2.11 10.73 -1.88
CA LEU A 3 -3.58 10.75 -1.96
C LEU A 3 -4.28 10.35 -0.65
N ALA A 4 -3.56 9.66 0.21
CA ALA A 4 -4.12 9.12 1.45
C ALA A 4 -4.04 10.16 2.56
N SER A 5 -5.09 10.23 3.37
CA SER A 5 -5.09 10.94 4.64
C SER A 5 -4.81 9.98 5.79
N THR A 6 -4.12 10.43 6.81
CA THR A 6 -3.91 9.65 8.04
C THR A 6 -5.24 9.53 8.79
N GLU A 7 -5.80 8.34 8.81
CA GLU A 7 -7.09 8.08 9.46
C GLU A 7 -6.93 7.69 10.92
N PHE A 8 -5.93 6.85 11.21
CA PHE A 8 -5.63 6.37 12.54
C PHE A 8 -4.12 6.29 12.77
N THR A 9 -3.74 6.28 14.04
CA THR A 9 -2.35 6.02 14.45
C THR A 9 -2.30 4.71 15.22
N TYR A 10 -1.46 3.79 14.76
CA TYR A 10 -1.05 2.62 15.52
C TYR A 10 0.21 2.98 16.31
N ASN A 11 0.11 2.97 17.63
CA ASN A 11 1.24 3.17 18.53
C ASN A 11 1.28 1.99 19.50
N GLN A 12 2.22 1.08 19.29
CA GLN A 12 2.33 -0.14 20.09
C GLN A 12 2.52 0.15 21.58
N ALA A 13 3.25 1.21 21.94
CA ALA A 13 3.50 1.58 23.32
C ALA A 13 2.23 2.07 24.06
N THR A 14 1.17 2.45 23.35
CA THR A 14 -0.07 2.99 23.92
C THR A 14 -1.31 2.14 23.64
N VAL A 15 -1.15 0.94 23.10
CA VAL A 15 -2.27 0.02 22.96
C VAL A 15 -2.82 -0.25 24.35
N SER A 16 -4.02 0.30 24.61
CA SER A 16 -4.61 0.24 25.96
C SER A 16 -5.23 -1.12 26.24
N GLY A 17 -4.92 -1.64 27.37
CA GLY A 17 -5.38 -2.91 27.93
C GLY A 17 -4.23 -3.56 28.70
N THR A 18 -4.54 -4.44 29.62
CA THR A 18 -3.53 -5.29 30.23
C THR A 18 -3.19 -6.37 29.19
N ALA A 19 -2.47 -5.98 28.14
CA ALA A 19 -1.97 -6.94 27.18
C ALA A 19 -0.98 -7.85 27.90
N THR A 20 -1.38 -9.07 28.13
CA THR A 20 -0.53 -10.11 28.75
C THR A 20 0.39 -10.74 27.71
N PHE A 21 0.21 -10.36 26.46
CA PHE A 21 0.89 -10.97 25.31
C PHE A 21 1.13 -9.96 24.20
N VAL A 22 2.35 -9.89 23.70
CA VAL A 22 2.73 -9.00 22.57
C VAL A 22 1.87 -9.26 21.32
N GLY A 23 1.42 -10.48 21.13
CA GLY A 23 0.52 -10.85 20.03
C GLY A 23 -0.85 -10.16 20.06
N ASP A 24 -1.35 -9.80 21.23
CA ASP A 24 -2.62 -9.07 21.38
C ASP A 24 -2.44 -7.59 20.99
N GLU A 25 -1.28 -7.01 21.32
CA GLU A 25 -0.92 -5.67 20.86
C GLU A 25 -0.78 -5.62 19.32
N HIS A 26 -0.19 -6.67 18.76
CA HIS A 26 -0.05 -6.80 17.32
C HIS A 26 -1.40 -7.00 16.60
N ALA A 27 -2.35 -7.65 17.22
CA ALA A 27 -3.70 -7.81 16.67
C ALA A 27 -4.43 -6.47 16.50
N ALA A 28 -4.10 -5.45 17.29
CA ALA A 28 -4.69 -4.12 17.17
C ALA A 28 -4.42 -3.49 15.81
N LEU A 29 -3.27 -3.74 15.19
CA LEU A 29 -2.97 -3.25 13.84
C LEU A 29 -3.95 -3.84 12.79
N ALA A 30 -4.25 -5.12 12.87
CA ALA A 30 -5.22 -5.76 11.98
C ALA A 30 -6.63 -5.17 12.15
N VAL A 31 -7.03 -4.86 13.38
CA VAL A 31 -8.31 -4.19 13.67
C VAL A 31 -8.36 -2.80 13.05
N LEU A 32 -7.29 -2.02 13.15
CA LEU A 32 -7.21 -0.69 12.53
C LEU A 32 -7.27 -0.77 11.00
N ILE A 33 -6.61 -1.73 10.38
CA ILE A 33 -6.68 -1.96 8.93
C ILE A 33 -8.13 -2.23 8.51
N ASN A 34 -8.85 -3.10 9.23
CA ASN A 34 -10.26 -3.36 8.96
C ASN A 34 -11.14 -2.13 9.14
N ARG A 35 -10.83 -1.33 10.16
CA ARG A 35 -11.57 -0.08 10.41
C ARG A 35 -11.39 0.92 9.27
N VAL A 36 -10.18 1.08 8.73
CA VAL A 36 -9.93 1.91 7.54
C VAL A 36 -10.65 1.34 6.32
N ALA A 37 -10.63 0.03 6.11
CA ALA A 37 -11.34 -0.60 5.00
C ALA A 37 -12.85 -0.33 5.05
N ASN A 38 -13.46 -0.40 6.23
CA ASN A 38 -14.87 -0.07 6.42
C ASN A 38 -15.17 1.41 6.25
N LEU A 39 -14.25 2.28 6.65
CA LEU A 39 -14.36 3.73 6.44
C LEU A 39 -14.35 4.05 4.94
N ILE A 40 -13.51 3.41 4.15
CA ILE A 40 -13.50 3.51 2.69
C ILE A 40 -14.87 3.07 2.11
N ALA A 41 -15.44 1.97 2.62
CA ALA A 41 -16.77 1.52 2.18
C ALA A 41 -17.86 2.56 2.48
N GLN A 42 -17.80 3.22 3.63
CA GLN A 42 -18.74 4.27 4.00
C GLN A 42 -18.63 5.51 3.09
N ARG A 43 -17.41 5.89 2.74
CA ARG A 43 -17.13 7.06 1.90
C ARG A 43 -17.48 6.81 0.44
N THR A 44 -16.99 5.71 -0.11
CA THR A 44 -17.18 5.39 -1.54
C THR A 44 -18.55 4.79 -1.83
N ARG A 45 -19.17 4.08 -0.88
CA ARG A 45 -20.38 3.28 -1.05
C ARG A 45 -20.29 2.25 -2.19
N ARG A 46 -19.06 1.85 -2.55
CA ARG A 46 -18.78 0.90 -3.63
C ARG A 46 -18.19 -0.40 -3.13
N GLY A 47 -17.47 -0.38 -2.03
CA GLY A 47 -16.88 -1.55 -1.41
C GLY A 47 -15.86 -1.18 -0.36
N ALA A 48 -15.55 -2.14 0.51
CA ALA A 48 -14.50 -1.99 1.51
C ALA A 48 -13.11 -2.08 0.88
N GLY A 49 -12.10 -1.54 1.57
CA GLY A 49 -10.71 -1.68 1.16
C GLY A 49 -10.35 -3.14 0.87
N ASN A 50 -9.75 -3.39 -0.28
CA ASN A 50 -9.43 -4.74 -0.75
C ASN A 50 -7.93 -4.99 -0.96
N TRP A 51 -7.10 -4.00 -0.72
CA TRP A 51 -5.65 -4.13 -0.73
C TRP A 51 -5.01 -3.28 0.37
N ALA A 52 -3.86 -3.71 0.84
CA ALA A 52 -3.03 -2.98 1.79
C ALA A 52 -1.56 -3.08 1.39
N VAL A 53 -0.81 -2.01 1.62
CA VAL A 53 0.65 -1.97 1.46
C VAL A 53 1.28 -1.67 2.81
N VAL A 54 2.17 -2.54 3.23
CA VAL A 54 2.82 -2.49 4.55
C VAL A 54 4.34 -2.42 4.42
N SER A 55 5.00 -1.90 5.45
CA SER A 55 6.46 -2.03 5.59
C SER A 55 6.83 -3.43 6.07
N PRO A 56 8.10 -3.88 5.93
CA PRO A 56 8.56 -5.16 6.46
C PRO A 56 8.33 -5.31 7.97
N ALA A 57 8.53 -4.23 8.74
CA ALA A 57 8.27 -4.21 10.17
C ALA A 57 6.78 -4.38 10.49
N SER A 58 5.90 -3.63 9.84
CA SER A 58 4.44 -3.79 9.98
C SER A 58 3.95 -5.18 9.55
N LEU A 59 4.62 -5.80 8.56
CA LEU A 59 4.32 -7.18 8.17
C LEU A 59 4.67 -8.15 9.30
N THR A 60 5.82 -7.99 9.95
CA THR A 60 6.23 -8.83 11.09
C THR A 60 5.18 -8.75 12.21
N VAL A 61 4.68 -7.55 12.51
CA VAL A 61 3.58 -7.34 13.46
C VAL A 61 2.34 -8.12 13.06
N LEU A 62 1.91 -8.03 11.81
CA LEU A 62 0.73 -8.78 11.33
C LEU A 62 0.92 -10.29 11.36
N GLN A 63 2.12 -10.78 11.07
CA GLN A 63 2.42 -12.22 11.09
C GLN A 63 2.51 -12.81 12.50
N SER A 64 2.90 -12.00 13.48
CA SER A 64 3.00 -12.39 14.88
C SER A 64 1.69 -12.19 15.67
N ALA A 65 0.69 -11.54 15.07
CA ALA A 65 -0.63 -11.40 15.70
C ALA A 65 -1.24 -12.78 16.01
N THR A 66 -1.84 -12.92 17.18
CA THR A 66 -2.46 -14.16 17.64
C THR A 66 -3.73 -14.53 16.87
N THR A 67 -4.26 -13.59 16.08
CA THR A 67 -5.46 -13.83 15.28
C THR A 67 -5.12 -14.56 13.99
N SER A 68 -5.86 -15.60 13.65
CA SER A 68 -5.78 -16.31 12.34
C SER A 68 -6.26 -15.47 11.15
N ALA A 69 -6.36 -14.14 11.31
CA ALA A 69 -6.86 -13.24 10.32
C ALA A 69 -5.90 -13.06 9.12
N PHE A 70 -4.62 -13.33 9.31
CA PHE A 70 -3.61 -13.24 8.24
C PHE A 70 -3.30 -14.63 7.69
N ALA A 71 -3.70 -14.89 6.45
CA ALA A 71 -3.34 -16.10 5.72
C ALA A 71 -2.16 -15.82 4.79
N ARG A 72 -1.06 -16.56 4.97
CA ARG A 72 0.09 -16.51 4.07
C ARG A 72 -0.22 -17.23 2.76
N THR A 73 0.20 -16.68 1.65
CA THR A 73 0.26 -17.47 0.42
C THR A 73 1.48 -18.39 0.46
N THR A 74 1.25 -19.66 0.19
CA THR A 74 2.32 -20.64 0.03
C THR A 74 3.05 -20.51 -1.30
N GLU A 75 2.47 -19.82 -2.25
CA GLU A 75 3.04 -19.62 -3.58
C GLU A 75 3.65 -18.21 -3.69
N GLY A 76 4.93 -18.13 -3.35
CA GLY A 76 5.75 -16.96 -3.62
C GLY A 76 6.22 -16.93 -5.06
N THR A 77 5.33 -16.78 -6.03
CA THR A 77 5.76 -16.40 -7.38
C THR A 77 6.18 -14.93 -7.35
N PHE A 78 7.47 -14.74 -7.51
CA PHE A 78 8.08 -13.43 -7.70
C PHE A 78 7.74 -12.93 -9.11
N GLU A 79 6.60 -12.31 -9.26
CA GLU A 79 6.31 -11.51 -10.44
C GLU A 79 6.12 -10.06 -10.02
N ALA A 80 7.21 -9.35 -9.84
CA ALA A 80 7.08 -7.92 -9.75
C ALA A 80 8.31 -7.21 -10.29
N PRO A 81 8.19 -6.50 -11.39
CA PRO A 81 9.10 -5.42 -11.74
C PRO A 81 8.92 -4.20 -10.80
N THR A 82 8.00 -4.26 -9.86
CA THR A 82 7.77 -3.26 -8.82
C THR A 82 8.22 -3.80 -7.47
N ASN A 83 8.83 -2.96 -6.67
CA ASN A 83 9.39 -3.28 -5.34
C ASN A 83 8.33 -3.69 -4.29
N THR A 84 7.13 -4.03 -4.73
CA THR A 84 5.99 -4.39 -3.89
C THR A 84 5.63 -5.85 -4.13
N LYS A 85 5.79 -6.68 -3.12
CA LYS A 85 5.50 -8.11 -3.18
C LYS A 85 4.18 -8.43 -2.51
N PHE A 86 3.35 -9.24 -3.16
CA PHE A 86 2.17 -9.85 -2.53
C PHE A 86 2.61 -10.91 -1.51
N VAL A 87 2.13 -10.83 -0.28
CA VAL A 87 2.56 -11.71 0.81
C VAL A 87 1.43 -12.60 1.33
N GLY A 88 0.21 -12.13 1.29
CA GLY A 88 -0.92 -12.90 1.81
C GLY A 88 -2.23 -12.11 1.80
N THR A 89 -3.24 -12.68 2.42
CA THR A 89 -4.55 -12.07 2.58
C THR A 89 -4.88 -11.86 4.04
N LEU A 90 -5.47 -10.71 4.35
CA LEU A 90 -6.04 -10.41 5.66
C LEU A 90 -7.55 -10.63 5.59
N ASN A 91 -8.11 -11.36 6.57
CA ASN A 91 -9.54 -11.71 6.64
C ASN A 91 -10.11 -12.38 5.36
N GLY A 92 -9.28 -13.06 4.59
CA GLY A 92 -9.69 -13.76 3.37
C GLY A 92 -10.06 -12.88 2.17
N ALA A 93 -10.10 -11.56 2.31
CA ALA A 93 -10.56 -10.64 1.27
C ALA A 93 -9.54 -9.56 0.88
N MET A 94 -8.75 -9.09 1.82
CA MET A 94 -7.79 -8.01 1.60
C MET A 94 -6.42 -8.57 1.21
N ARG A 95 -5.90 -8.18 0.07
CA ARG A 95 -4.54 -8.53 -0.37
C ARG A 95 -3.52 -7.65 0.32
N VAL A 96 -2.50 -8.25 0.91
CA VAL A 96 -1.41 -7.54 1.57
C VAL A 96 -0.16 -7.60 0.71
N PHE A 97 0.40 -6.44 0.42
CA PHE A 97 1.63 -6.25 -0.31
C PHE A 97 2.69 -5.64 0.60
N VAL A 98 3.95 -6.05 0.43
CA VAL A 98 5.08 -5.48 1.15
C VAL A 98 5.88 -4.57 0.23
N ASP A 99 6.17 -3.39 0.71
CA ASP A 99 7.13 -2.47 0.11
C ASP A 99 8.49 -2.66 0.80
N SER A 100 9.43 -3.30 0.12
CA SER A 100 10.76 -3.62 0.67
C SER A 100 11.66 -2.39 0.89
N TYR A 101 11.30 -1.24 0.33
CA TYR A 101 12.03 0.02 0.52
C TYR A 101 11.44 0.91 1.61
N ALA A 102 10.32 0.49 2.18
CA ALA A 102 9.68 1.24 3.26
C ALA A 102 10.47 1.12 4.57
N SER A 103 10.60 2.22 5.29
CA SER A 103 11.15 2.23 6.64
C SER A 103 10.13 1.72 7.68
N ASP A 104 10.60 1.43 8.88
CA ASP A 104 9.76 0.89 9.97
C ASP A 104 8.64 1.86 10.37
N THR A 105 8.86 3.16 10.23
CA THR A 105 7.88 4.21 10.51
C THR A 105 6.97 4.53 9.33
N THR A 106 7.14 3.84 8.19
CA THR A 106 6.31 4.09 7.01
C THR A 106 4.86 3.71 7.30
N PRO A 107 3.88 4.61 7.07
CA PRO A 107 2.48 4.31 7.31
C PRO A 107 1.99 3.11 6.49
N VAL A 108 1.07 2.35 7.07
CA VAL A 108 0.32 1.32 6.35
C VAL A 108 -0.71 1.99 5.45
N LEU A 109 -0.70 1.65 4.17
CA LEU A 109 -1.62 2.16 3.18
C LEU A 109 -2.73 1.13 2.94
N VAL A 110 -3.98 1.55 3.00
CA VAL A 110 -5.15 0.71 2.73
C VAL A 110 -5.97 1.36 1.63
N GLY A 111 -6.43 0.59 0.67
CA GLY A 111 -7.21 1.14 -0.42
C GLY A 111 -8.21 0.18 -1.04
N TYR A 112 -9.04 0.73 -1.89
CA TYR A 112 -10.04 0.02 -2.67
C TYR A 112 -9.80 0.20 -4.17
N LYS A 113 -9.88 -0.90 -4.90
CA LYS A 113 -9.92 -0.93 -6.36
C LYS A 113 -11.10 -1.81 -6.79
N GLY A 114 -12.04 -1.20 -7.48
CA GLY A 114 -13.19 -1.92 -8.03
C GLY A 114 -12.86 -2.74 -9.27
N SER A 115 -13.85 -3.49 -9.74
CA SER A 115 -13.76 -4.28 -10.97
C SER A 115 -13.77 -3.44 -12.24
N SER A 116 -14.40 -2.26 -12.21
CA SER A 116 -14.42 -1.33 -13.32
C SER A 116 -13.10 -0.56 -13.42
N GLU A 117 -12.67 -0.23 -14.64
CA GLU A 117 -11.49 0.62 -14.86
C GLU A 117 -11.65 2.00 -14.24
N ALA A 118 -12.85 2.56 -14.26
CA ALA A 118 -13.15 3.87 -13.68
C ALA A 118 -13.20 3.88 -12.15
N ASP A 119 -13.19 2.72 -11.49
CA ASP A 119 -13.36 2.59 -10.05
C ASP A 119 -11.99 2.48 -9.36
N ALA A 120 -11.23 3.56 -9.41
CA ALA A 120 -9.89 3.69 -8.84
C ALA A 120 -9.62 5.13 -8.41
N ALA A 121 -8.69 5.31 -7.46
CA ALA A 121 -8.26 6.63 -6.98
C ALA A 121 -7.39 7.39 -7.97
N ALA A 122 -6.59 6.67 -8.75
CA ALA A 122 -5.62 7.23 -9.66
C ALA A 122 -5.49 6.34 -10.91
N PHE A 123 -5.08 6.96 -12.01
CA PHE A 123 -4.90 6.28 -13.28
C PHE A 123 -3.48 6.50 -13.78
N TYR A 124 -2.82 5.40 -14.12
CA TYR A 124 -1.54 5.41 -14.80
C TYR A 124 -1.77 5.00 -16.26
N CYS A 125 -1.46 5.91 -17.17
CA CYS A 125 -1.68 5.74 -18.61
C CYS A 125 -0.32 5.69 -19.33
N PRO A 126 0.29 4.52 -19.51
CA PRO A 126 1.53 4.40 -20.28
C PRO A 126 1.23 4.65 -21.75
N TYR A 127 1.97 5.59 -22.34
CA TYR A 127 1.85 5.90 -23.77
C TYR A 127 2.98 5.28 -24.58
N ILE A 128 4.23 5.48 -24.13
CA ILE A 128 5.41 4.87 -24.74
C ILE A 128 6.10 4.04 -23.65
N PRO A 129 6.31 2.73 -23.89
CA PRO A 129 7.07 1.91 -22.96
C PRO A 129 8.52 2.40 -22.87
N LEU A 130 9.28 1.86 -21.92
CA LEU A 130 10.69 2.16 -21.80
C LEU A 130 11.42 1.75 -23.09
N MET A 131 11.99 2.74 -23.77
CA MET A 131 12.77 2.55 -24.98
C MET A 131 14.21 2.96 -24.72
N SER A 132 15.15 2.24 -25.33
CA SER A 132 16.58 2.54 -25.30
C SER A 132 17.01 3.02 -26.67
N SER A 133 17.91 4.01 -26.71
CA SER A 133 18.52 4.47 -27.95
C SER A 133 19.56 3.50 -28.55
N GLY A 134 19.91 2.45 -27.81
CA GLY A 134 21.12 1.68 -28.07
C GLY A 134 22.37 2.47 -27.69
N VAL A 135 23.53 1.90 -27.96
CA VAL A 135 24.82 2.56 -27.69
C VAL A 135 25.12 3.54 -28.85
N VAL A 136 25.21 4.82 -28.51
CA VAL A 136 25.58 5.89 -29.44
C VAL A 136 26.85 6.54 -28.90
N LEU A 137 27.83 6.80 -29.80
CA LEU A 137 29.01 7.56 -29.42
C LEU A 137 28.67 9.06 -29.41
N ASP A 138 28.98 9.72 -28.29
CA ASP A 138 28.87 11.18 -28.22
C ASP A 138 29.91 11.81 -29.18
N PRO A 139 29.49 12.64 -30.13
CA PRO A 139 30.40 13.27 -31.09
C PRO A 139 31.38 14.24 -30.43
N THR A 140 31.13 14.69 -29.22
CA THR A 140 31.95 15.66 -28.48
C THR A 140 33.02 14.99 -27.63
N THR A 141 32.69 13.88 -26.97
CA THR A 141 33.60 13.21 -26.02
C THR A 141 34.07 11.83 -26.48
N PHE A 142 33.49 11.29 -27.56
CA PHE A 142 33.69 9.91 -28.04
C PHE A 142 33.40 8.82 -27.01
N GLU A 143 32.62 9.15 -25.97
CA GLU A 143 32.18 8.19 -24.96
C GLU A 143 30.90 7.46 -25.41
N PRO A 144 30.74 6.17 -25.07
CA PRO A 144 29.52 5.46 -25.37
C PRO A 144 28.40 5.91 -24.41
N VAL A 145 27.30 6.41 -24.96
CA VAL A 145 26.12 6.90 -24.24
C VAL A 145 24.92 6.06 -24.58
N VAL A 146 24.12 5.69 -23.58
CA VAL A 146 22.81 5.05 -23.76
C VAL A 146 21.74 5.94 -23.13
N SER A 147 20.74 6.29 -23.92
CA SER A 147 19.61 7.10 -23.47
C SER A 147 18.37 6.22 -23.32
N PHE A 148 17.63 6.43 -22.25
CA PHE A 148 16.33 5.78 -22.01
C PHE A 148 15.23 6.82 -22.05
N MET A 149 14.13 6.48 -22.69
CA MET A 149 12.95 7.33 -22.79
C MET A 149 11.70 6.54 -22.47
N THR A 150 10.80 7.15 -21.71
CA THR A 150 9.42 6.68 -21.52
C THR A 150 8.48 7.87 -21.54
N ARG A 151 7.23 7.65 -21.93
CA ARG A 151 6.16 8.64 -21.82
C ARG A 151 4.95 8.01 -21.17
N TYR A 152 4.44 8.66 -20.16
CA TYR A 152 3.25 8.23 -19.44
C TYR A 152 2.43 9.43 -18.98
N GLY A 153 1.15 9.20 -18.79
CA GLY A 153 0.25 10.10 -18.08
C GLY A 153 -0.08 9.55 -16.71
N TYR A 154 -0.19 10.41 -15.74
CA TYR A 154 -0.67 10.08 -14.41
C TYR A 154 -1.73 11.11 -14.02
N ILE A 155 -2.89 10.63 -13.61
CA ILE A 155 -3.99 11.48 -13.17
C ILE A 155 -4.59 10.92 -11.88
N GLU A 156 -4.87 11.82 -10.96
CA GLU A 156 -5.57 11.54 -9.71
C GLU A 156 -6.98 12.10 -9.79
N LEU A 157 -7.94 11.40 -9.20
CA LEU A 157 -9.28 11.93 -9.04
C LEU A 157 -9.28 12.99 -7.94
N THR A 158 -9.07 14.23 -8.32
CA THR A 158 -9.22 15.38 -7.43
C THR A 158 -10.59 15.95 -7.58
N ASN A 159 -11.44 15.77 -6.59
CA ASN A 159 -12.79 16.27 -6.59
C ASN A 159 -12.97 17.36 -5.52
N THR A 160 -13.90 18.24 -5.76
CA THR A 160 -14.36 19.24 -4.78
C THR A 160 -15.15 18.58 -3.66
N ALA A 161 -15.21 19.23 -2.51
CA ALA A 161 -15.75 18.71 -1.24
C ALA A 161 -17.19 18.15 -1.28
N SER A 162 -17.93 18.33 -2.35
CA SER A 162 -19.33 17.91 -2.49
C SER A 162 -19.57 16.67 -3.33
N SER A 163 -18.54 16.05 -3.92
CA SER A 163 -18.71 14.85 -4.74
C SER A 163 -18.25 13.58 -4.01
N PHE A 164 -19.01 12.50 -4.20
CA PHE A 164 -18.62 11.17 -3.76
C PHE A 164 -17.59 10.60 -4.75
N GLY A 165 -16.45 10.13 -4.26
CA GLY A 165 -15.45 9.49 -5.09
C GLY A 165 -14.20 10.32 -5.32
N ASN A 166 -13.81 11.13 -4.36
CA ASN A 166 -12.47 11.73 -4.32
C ASN A 166 -11.40 10.66 -4.21
N ALA A 167 -10.21 10.93 -4.72
CA ALA A 167 -9.08 10.01 -4.58
C ALA A 167 -8.82 9.63 -3.12
N GLY A 168 -8.92 10.59 -2.20
CA GLY A 168 -8.79 10.37 -0.76
C GLY A 168 -9.89 9.51 -0.13
N ASP A 169 -11.03 9.32 -0.80
CA ASP A 169 -12.08 8.43 -0.31
C ASP A 169 -11.78 6.95 -0.60
N TYR A 170 -10.95 6.68 -1.60
CA TYR A 170 -10.54 5.32 -1.99
C TYR A 170 -9.32 4.81 -1.23
N VAL A 171 -8.57 5.68 -0.59
CA VAL A 171 -7.29 5.34 0.04
C VAL A 171 -7.18 6.04 1.39
N GLY A 172 -6.82 5.29 2.42
CA GLY A 172 -6.51 5.80 3.75
C GLY A 172 -5.19 5.25 4.25
N GLU A 173 -4.56 5.92 5.21
CA GLU A 173 -3.33 5.43 5.81
C GLU A 173 -3.44 5.35 7.33
N ILE A 174 -2.62 4.45 7.90
CA ILE A 174 -2.46 4.28 9.34
C ILE A 174 -1.01 4.65 9.66
N ALA A 175 -0.80 5.71 10.43
CA ALA A 175 0.51 6.04 10.93
C ALA A 175 0.98 4.97 11.92
N VAL A 176 2.25 4.56 11.81
CA VAL A 176 2.86 3.52 12.64
C VAL A 176 3.93 4.16 13.52
N GLN A 177 3.87 3.90 14.81
CA GLN A 177 4.78 4.47 15.80
C GLN A 177 5.20 3.43 16.84
N ASN A 178 6.43 3.57 17.33
CA ASN A 178 6.96 2.81 18.46
C ASN A 178 6.80 1.29 18.32
N LEU A 179 7.13 0.72 17.15
CA LEU A 179 7.19 -0.72 16.99
C LEU A 179 8.30 -1.30 17.87
N SER A 180 7.96 -2.30 18.66
CA SER A 180 8.89 -3.07 19.48
C SER A 180 8.69 -4.55 19.20
N PHE A 181 9.79 -5.26 19.04
CA PHE A 181 9.80 -6.71 18.78
C PHE A 181 10.41 -7.52 19.94
N SER A 182 10.70 -6.84 21.06
CA SER A 182 11.28 -7.43 22.27
C SER A 182 10.24 -7.66 23.34
#